data_94a4cf62a31279bbc3c54e6565c85e3b
#
_entry.id   94a4cf62a31279bbc3c54e6565c85e3b
#
_cell.length_a   1.000
_cell.length_b   1.000
_cell.length_c   1.000
_cell.angle_alpha   90.00
_cell.angle_beta   90.00
_cell.angle_gamma   90.00
#
_symmetry.space_group_name_H-M   'P 1'
#
loop_
_entity.id
_entity.type
_entity.pdbx_description
1 polymer ?
#
loop_
_entity_poly.entity_id
_entity_poly.type
_entity_poly.pdbx_seq_one_letter_code
_entity_poly.pdbx_strand_id
1 'polypeptide(L)'
;TGAVQIGQGFNLYNGSETQEQNILSPFKDPKAAEKNKEGKDAKNSTLGTKIVSDEAHYFYPFVINPKVYDNFEQLGVTEGYTEEDYQKFKEAALKGTTSFATNSKAGCENEFGLFIETEPTLYLPNMDKYVAFTKGVEKNTIQVKAKELLHDVKDRVLSVEIHYNPHTTEIASDIEGVKYFDIFTGKEIEKQ
;
A
#
# COMPACT_ATOMS: atom_id res chain seq x y z
N THR A 1 16.78 -0.38 13.06
CA THR A 1 15.90 -0.56 11.89
C THR A 1 15.53 -2.02 11.81
N GLY A 2 14.25 -2.35 11.62
CA GLY A 2 13.77 -3.73 11.53
C GLY A 2 14.03 -4.36 10.17
N ALA A 3 13.78 -5.68 10.04
CA ALA A 3 13.95 -6.43 8.80
C ALA A 3 13.01 -5.96 7.69
N VAL A 4 11.80 -5.51 8.04
CA VAL A 4 10.80 -5.01 7.10
C VAL A 4 10.91 -3.51 6.96
N GLN A 5 11.05 -3.04 5.72
CA GLN A 5 11.03 -1.62 5.35
C GLN A 5 9.90 -1.39 4.35
N ILE A 6 8.95 -0.55 4.70
CA ILE A 6 7.85 -0.16 3.80
C ILE A 6 8.17 1.24 3.29
N GLY A 7 8.20 1.38 1.96
CA GLY A 7 8.44 2.65 1.28
C GLY A 7 7.22 3.57 1.30
N GLN A 8 7.41 4.79 0.81
CA GLN A 8 6.31 5.72 0.64
C GLN A 8 5.35 5.23 -0.45
N GLY A 9 4.05 5.33 -0.19
CA GLY A 9 3.02 5.04 -1.18
C GLY A 9 2.82 6.20 -2.15
N PHE A 10 2.76 5.87 -3.44
CA PHE A 10 2.44 6.82 -4.49
C PHE A 10 1.14 6.41 -5.18
N ASN A 11 0.29 7.39 -5.45
CA ASN A 11 -0.93 7.15 -6.22
C ASN A 11 -0.56 6.89 -7.69
N LEU A 12 -0.92 5.72 -8.20
CA LEU A 12 -0.70 5.35 -9.61
C LEU A 12 -1.86 5.75 -10.53
N TYR A 13 -2.97 6.24 -9.97
CA TYR A 13 -4.12 6.66 -10.74
C TYR A 13 -4.07 8.17 -11.03
N ASN A 14 -3.82 8.53 -12.29
CA ASN A 14 -3.71 9.93 -12.73
C ASN A 14 -5.06 10.67 -12.79
N GLY A 15 -6.19 9.96 -12.73
CA GLY A 15 -7.53 10.56 -12.73
C GLY A 15 -8.07 10.90 -11.35
N SER A 16 -7.26 10.77 -10.29
CA SER A 16 -7.64 11.12 -8.93
C SER A 16 -7.88 12.63 -8.80
N GLU A 17 -9.05 13.00 -8.28
CA GLU A 17 -9.40 14.38 -7.98
C GLU A 17 -9.46 14.61 -6.47
N THR A 18 -9.06 15.79 -6.04
CA THR A 18 -9.12 16.19 -4.63
C THR A 18 -10.12 17.30 -4.43
N GLN A 19 -10.91 17.19 -3.37
CA GLN A 19 -11.88 18.20 -2.96
C GLN A 19 -11.47 18.80 -1.62
N GLU A 20 -11.49 20.11 -1.54
CA GLU A 20 -11.32 20.84 -0.28
C GLU A 20 -12.69 21.08 0.38
N GLN A 21 -12.81 20.64 1.61
CA GLN A 21 -13.96 20.93 2.45
C GLN A 21 -13.55 21.85 3.59
N ASN A 22 -14.12 23.05 3.63
CA ASN A 22 -13.91 23.97 4.73
C ASN A 22 -14.79 23.56 5.92
N ILE A 23 -14.16 23.30 7.07
CA ILE A 23 -14.84 23.01 8.31
C ILE A 23 -14.94 24.31 9.09
N LEU A 24 -16.17 24.85 9.20
CA LEU A 24 -16.46 25.99 10.05
C LEU A 24 -16.74 25.50 11.47
N SER A 25 -15.97 26.00 12.45
CA SER A 25 -16.31 25.74 13.85
C SER A 25 -17.52 26.60 14.26
N PRO A 26 -18.56 25.96 14.83
CA PRO A 26 -19.72 26.71 15.35
C PRO A 26 -19.40 27.46 16.64
N PHE A 27 -18.25 27.24 17.25
CA PHE A 27 -17.86 27.89 18.51
C PHE A 27 -17.24 29.25 18.23
N LYS A 28 -17.88 30.30 18.77
CA LYS A 28 -17.29 31.63 18.83
C LYS A 28 -16.20 31.62 19.90
N ASP A 29 -15.01 32.12 19.61
CA ASP A 29 -14.00 32.37 20.62
C ASP A 29 -14.53 33.49 21.56
N PRO A 30 -14.74 33.19 22.86
CA PRO A 30 -15.23 34.21 23.82
C PRO A 30 -14.37 35.44 23.87
N LYS A 31 -13.06 35.32 23.64
CA LYS A 31 -12.12 36.45 23.62
C LYS A 31 -12.21 37.31 22.35
N ALA A 32 -12.71 36.75 21.24
CA ALA A 32 -12.96 37.50 20.01
C ALA A 32 -14.27 38.35 20.13
N ALA A 33 -15.22 37.91 20.93
CA ALA A 33 -16.45 38.65 21.18
C ALA A 33 -16.25 39.93 22.00
N GLU A 34 -15.26 39.98 22.89
CA GLU A 34 -14.95 41.19 23.69
C GLU A 34 -14.23 42.30 22.87
N LYS A 35 -13.54 41.94 21.78
CA LYS A 35 -12.85 42.92 20.93
C LYS A 35 -13.72 43.59 19.85
N ASN A 36 -14.90 43.08 19.60
CA ASN A 36 -15.80 43.58 18.54
C ASN A 36 -16.91 44.50 19.08
N LYS A 37 -16.55 45.54 19.82
CA LYS A 37 -17.50 46.65 20.15
C LYS A 37 -17.76 47.58 18.96
N GLU A 38 -17.12 47.40 17.84
CA GLU A 38 -17.33 48.16 16.59
C GLU A 38 -17.87 47.22 15.49
N GLY A 39 -19.16 47.01 15.43
CA GLY A 39 -20.04 46.68 14.32
C GLY A 39 -19.52 45.88 13.08
N LYS A 40 -18.41 45.17 13.15
CA LYS A 40 -17.95 44.30 12.09
C LYS A 40 -18.22 42.86 12.45
N ASP A 41 -18.88 42.13 11.52
CA ASP A 41 -19.19 40.69 11.65
C ASP A 41 -17.98 39.93 12.19
N ALA A 42 -18.18 39.29 13.33
CA ALA A 42 -17.17 38.42 13.94
C ALA A 42 -16.85 37.28 12.99
N LYS A 43 -15.71 37.36 12.29
CA LYS A 43 -15.21 36.23 11.51
C LYS A 43 -15.02 35.06 12.46
N ASN A 44 -15.77 33.97 12.21
CA ASN A 44 -15.55 32.69 12.88
C ASN A 44 -14.12 32.24 12.59
N SER A 45 -13.30 32.13 13.62
CA SER A 45 -11.84 32.11 13.50
C SER A 45 -11.22 30.70 13.57
N THR A 46 -11.97 29.65 13.30
CA THR A 46 -11.38 28.32 13.13
C THR A 46 -11.86 27.73 11.81
N LEU A 47 -11.11 28.04 10.76
CA LEU A 47 -11.20 27.36 9.48
C LEU A 47 -10.28 26.13 9.54
N GLY A 48 -10.86 24.95 9.61
CA GLY A 48 -10.16 23.72 9.31
C GLY A 48 -10.40 23.34 7.85
N THR A 49 -9.37 22.98 7.12
CA THR A 49 -9.52 22.44 5.77
C THR A 49 -9.35 20.93 5.81
N LYS A 50 -10.33 20.20 5.27
CA LYS A 50 -10.23 18.77 5.04
C LYS A 50 -10.08 18.55 3.55
N ILE A 51 -9.03 17.84 3.14
CA ILE A 51 -8.82 17.42 1.76
C ILE A 51 -9.26 15.97 1.63
N VAL A 52 -10.13 15.69 0.69
CA VAL A 52 -10.66 14.35 0.40
C VAL A 52 -10.34 14.01 -1.05
N SER A 53 -9.77 12.84 -1.29
CA SER A 53 -9.64 12.27 -2.63
C SER A 53 -10.90 11.46 -2.95
N ASP A 54 -11.36 11.54 -4.18
CA ASP A 54 -12.50 10.77 -4.69
C ASP A 54 -12.12 9.30 -4.88
N GLU A 55 -11.06 9.03 -5.63
CA GLU A 55 -10.50 7.72 -5.87
C GLU A 55 -8.98 7.80 -5.97
N ALA A 56 -8.27 6.87 -5.36
CA ALA A 56 -6.82 6.80 -5.43
C ALA A 56 -6.35 5.35 -5.28
N HIS A 57 -5.31 4.97 -6.03
CA HIS A 57 -4.69 3.66 -5.99
C HIS A 57 -3.23 3.82 -5.60
N TYR A 58 -2.93 3.60 -4.31
CA TYR A 58 -1.59 3.76 -3.77
C TYR A 58 -0.82 2.45 -3.84
N PHE A 59 0.37 2.50 -4.41
CA PHE A 59 1.32 1.41 -4.38
C PHE A 59 2.38 1.67 -3.32
N TYR A 60 2.56 0.73 -2.39
CA TYR A 60 3.54 0.76 -1.31
C TYR A 60 4.59 -0.30 -1.56
N PRO A 61 5.82 0.06 -2.00
CA PRO A 61 6.89 -0.90 -2.10
C PRO A 61 7.39 -1.29 -0.72
N PHE A 62 7.82 -2.53 -0.57
CA PHE A 62 8.46 -3.02 0.64
C PHE A 62 9.66 -3.90 0.33
N VAL A 63 10.57 -3.98 1.28
CA VAL A 63 11.71 -4.90 1.26
C VAL A 63 11.82 -5.58 2.60
N ILE A 64 12.05 -6.89 2.57
CA ILE A 64 12.34 -7.69 3.76
C ILE A 64 13.78 -8.18 3.65
N ASN A 65 14.62 -7.81 4.62
CA ASN A 65 15.99 -8.27 4.71
C ASN A 65 16.23 -8.90 6.08
N PRO A 66 16.10 -10.23 6.22
CA PRO A 66 16.33 -10.93 7.48
C PRO A 66 17.76 -10.76 8.01
N LYS A 67 18.74 -10.58 7.12
CA LYS A 67 20.17 -10.47 7.48
C LYS A 67 20.52 -9.26 8.36
N VAL A 68 19.61 -8.29 8.53
CA VAL A 68 19.85 -7.17 9.48
C VAL A 68 19.96 -7.64 10.93
N TYR A 69 19.53 -8.85 11.22
CA TYR A 69 19.59 -9.43 12.55
C TYR A 69 20.77 -10.41 12.76
N ASP A 70 21.56 -10.77 11.72
CA ASP A 70 22.62 -11.76 11.80
C ASP A 70 23.58 -11.55 13.00
N ASN A 71 23.99 -10.30 13.25
CA ASN A 71 24.88 -9.96 14.36
C ASN A 71 24.20 -10.11 15.73
N PHE A 72 22.90 -9.83 15.80
CA PHE A 72 22.13 -9.94 17.05
C PHE A 72 21.79 -11.39 17.38
N GLU A 73 21.59 -12.22 16.35
CA GLU A 73 21.43 -13.67 16.48
C GLU A 73 22.72 -14.30 17.04
N GLN A 74 23.89 -13.92 16.51
CA GLN A 74 25.18 -14.37 16.99
C GLN A 74 25.42 -14.00 18.45
N LEU A 75 24.87 -12.87 18.92
CA LEU A 75 24.93 -12.44 20.32
C LEU A 75 23.84 -13.08 21.20
N GLY A 76 22.94 -13.88 20.63
CA GLY A 76 21.85 -14.54 21.35
C GLY A 76 20.79 -13.61 21.94
N VAL A 77 20.62 -12.40 21.34
CA VAL A 77 19.63 -11.40 21.81
C VAL A 77 18.33 -11.43 21.02
N THR A 78 18.27 -12.19 19.93
CA THR A 78 17.09 -12.41 19.10
C THR A 78 17.19 -13.74 18.37
N GLU A 79 16.06 -14.27 17.93
CA GLU A 79 15.95 -15.43 17.01
C GLU A 79 16.00 -15.01 15.55
N GLY A 80 16.17 -13.69 15.28
CA GLY A 80 16.18 -13.15 13.94
C GLY A 80 14.78 -12.86 13.38
N TYR A 81 14.67 -12.83 12.06
CA TYR A 81 13.41 -12.72 11.33
C TYR A 81 13.03 -14.10 10.79
N THR A 82 11.98 -14.66 11.35
CA THR A 82 11.58 -16.04 11.11
C THR A 82 10.57 -16.16 9.96
N GLU A 83 10.35 -17.39 9.48
CA GLU A 83 9.28 -17.69 8.53
C GLU A 83 7.90 -17.33 9.10
N GLU A 84 7.67 -17.53 10.40
CA GLU A 84 6.42 -17.14 11.05
C GLU A 84 6.20 -15.62 10.99
N ASP A 85 7.25 -14.82 11.17
CA ASP A 85 7.18 -13.36 11.04
C ASP A 85 6.86 -12.94 9.62
N TYR A 86 7.43 -13.62 8.62
CA TYR A 86 7.13 -13.38 7.22
C TYR A 86 5.66 -13.69 6.90
N GLN A 87 5.13 -14.81 7.35
CA GLN A 87 3.74 -15.17 7.12
C GLN A 87 2.77 -14.19 7.78
N LYS A 88 3.06 -13.74 9.00
CA LYS A 88 2.30 -12.68 9.70
C LYS A 88 2.34 -11.36 8.93
N PHE A 89 3.51 -10.97 8.44
CA PHE A 89 3.65 -9.77 7.61
C PHE A 89 2.83 -9.89 6.34
N LYS A 90 2.93 -11.01 5.62
CA LYS A 90 2.21 -11.27 4.37
C LYS A 90 0.70 -11.21 4.60
N GLU A 91 0.19 -11.85 5.65
CA GLU A 91 -1.22 -11.77 6.01
C GLU A 91 -1.66 -10.33 6.32
N ALA A 92 -0.88 -9.59 7.10
CA ALA A 92 -1.17 -8.20 7.43
C ALA A 92 -1.13 -7.30 6.19
N ALA A 93 -0.18 -7.48 5.29
CA ALA A 93 -0.07 -6.74 4.04
C ALA A 93 -1.27 -6.99 3.10
N LEU A 94 -1.83 -8.20 3.10
CA LEU A 94 -2.96 -8.56 2.24
C LEU A 94 -4.33 -8.16 2.82
N LYS A 95 -4.44 -7.97 4.13
CA LYS A 95 -5.74 -7.74 4.80
C LYS A 95 -5.82 -6.42 5.57
N GLY A 96 -4.67 -5.84 5.91
CA GLY A 96 -4.59 -4.77 6.90
C GLY A 96 -5.41 -3.53 6.53
N THR A 97 -5.36 -3.09 5.28
CA THR A 97 -6.13 -1.92 4.82
C THR A 97 -7.62 -2.20 4.82
N THR A 98 -8.03 -3.35 4.28
CA THR A 98 -9.44 -3.75 4.21
C THR A 98 -10.05 -3.94 5.60
N SER A 99 -9.28 -4.47 6.56
CA SER A 99 -9.74 -4.71 7.93
C SER A 99 -9.77 -3.45 8.80
N PHE A 100 -9.05 -2.40 8.42
CA PHE A 100 -8.92 -1.17 9.20
C PHE A 100 -10.01 -0.15 8.83
N ALA A 101 -11.23 -0.42 9.26
CA ALA A 101 -12.39 0.42 9.00
C ALA A 101 -12.48 1.58 10.02
N THR A 102 -12.09 2.77 9.61
CA THR A 102 -12.34 4.03 10.35
C THR A 102 -13.16 4.98 9.48
N ASN A 103 -13.70 6.05 10.07
CA ASN A 103 -14.49 7.04 9.32
C ASN A 103 -13.72 7.62 8.10
N SER A 104 -12.41 7.86 8.25
CA SER A 104 -11.57 8.40 7.17
C SER A 104 -11.00 7.32 6.24
N LYS A 105 -11.20 6.04 6.55
CA LYS A 105 -10.68 4.88 5.82
C LYS A 105 -11.79 3.95 5.31
N ALA A 106 -13.05 4.37 5.46
CA ALA A 106 -14.18 3.62 4.92
C ALA A 106 -14.03 3.51 3.39
N GLY A 107 -14.13 2.29 2.87
CA GLY A 107 -13.93 2.00 1.45
C GLY A 107 -12.48 1.82 0.99
N CYS A 108 -11.49 1.95 1.88
CA CYS A 108 -10.13 1.56 1.55
C CYS A 108 -10.00 0.03 1.60
N GLU A 109 -9.39 -0.56 0.58
CA GLU A 109 -9.18 -2.00 0.50
C GLU A 109 -7.80 -2.37 -0.04
N ASN A 110 -7.39 -3.59 0.25
CA ASN A 110 -6.24 -4.20 -0.40
C ASN A 110 -6.68 -4.75 -1.76
N GLU A 111 -6.24 -4.14 -2.84
CA GLU A 111 -6.58 -4.52 -4.21
C GLU A 111 -5.58 -5.50 -4.82
N PHE A 112 -4.31 -5.36 -4.43
CA PHE A 112 -3.18 -6.05 -5.05
C PHE A 112 -2.04 -6.29 -4.05
N GLY A 113 -1.38 -7.44 -4.18
CA GLY A 113 -0.13 -7.76 -3.49
C GLY A 113 0.81 -8.52 -4.42
N LEU A 114 2.05 -8.06 -4.56
CA LEU A 114 3.12 -8.73 -5.29
C LEU A 114 4.21 -9.14 -4.30
N PHE A 115 4.48 -10.43 -4.20
CA PHE A 115 5.54 -11.00 -3.36
C PHE A 115 6.54 -11.72 -4.24
N ILE A 116 7.79 -11.32 -4.16
CA ILE A 116 8.90 -11.95 -4.86
C ILE A 116 9.89 -12.42 -3.80
N GLU A 117 9.99 -13.72 -3.63
CA GLU A 117 10.97 -14.33 -2.75
C GLU A 117 12.25 -14.61 -3.51
N THR A 118 13.37 -14.28 -2.90
CA THR A 118 14.70 -14.43 -3.47
C THR A 118 15.64 -15.11 -2.50
N GLU A 119 16.76 -15.60 -3.00
CA GLU A 119 17.88 -15.94 -2.13
C GLU A 119 18.28 -14.73 -1.26
N PRO A 120 18.74 -14.97 -0.01
CA PRO A 120 19.03 -13.90 0.96
C PRO A 120 20.09 -12.87 0.54
N THR A 121 20.83 -13.13 -0.51
CA THR A 121 21.89 -12.25 -1.06
C THR A 121 21.50 -11.56 -2.36
N LEU A 122 20.29 -11.78 -2.86
CA LEU A 122 19.76 -11.10 -4.04
C LEU A 122 18.89 -9.91 -3.60
N TYR A 123 19.28 -8.72 -3.96
CA TYR A 123 18.53 -7.49 -3.71
C TYR A 123 17.95 -6.99 -5.03
N LEU A 124 16.64 -7.07 -5.18
CA LEU A 124 15.93 -6.52 -6.33
C LEU A 124 15.80 -4.99 -6.21
N PRO A 125 15.74 -4.28 -7.34
CA PRO A 125 15.42 -2.85 -7.33
C PRO A 125 13.99 -2.62 -6.83
N ASN A 126 13.66 -1.34 -6.58
CA ASN A 126 12.30 -0.98 -6.18
C ASN A 126 11.29 -1.36 -7.27
N MET A 127 10.31 -2.19 -6.91
CA MET A 127 9.34 -2.77 -7.83
C MET A 127 8.24 -1.80 -8.29
N ASP A 128 8.15 -0.60 -7.70
CA ASP A 128 7.18 0.43 -8.10
C ASP A 128 7.28 0.81 -9.58
N LYS A 129 8.51 0.78 -10.12
CA LYS A 129 8.80 1.10 -11.53
C LYS A 129 8.30 0.06 -12.53
N TYR A 130 7.99 -1.13 -12.04
CA TYR A 130 7.56 -2.27 -12.85
C TYR A 130 6.04 -2.51 -12.77
N VAL A 131 5.35 -1.69 -11.97
CA VAL A 131 3.90 -1.80 -11.77
C VAL A 131 3.21 -0.55 -12.32
N ALA A 132 2.17 -0.73 -13.10
CA ALA A 132 1.33 0.36 -13.61
C ALA A 132 -0.15 0.03 -13.39
N PHE A 133 -0.94 1.07 -13.14
CA PHE A 133 -2.39 0.98 -12.96
C PHE A 133 -3.11 1.66 -14.12
N THR A 134 -4.19 1.02 -14.59
CA THR A 134 -5.09 1.59 -15.60
C THR A 134 -6.53 1.38 -15.15
N LYS A 135 -7.28 2.48 -15.00
CA LYS A 135 -8.71 2.43 -14.70
C LYS A 135 -9.48 1.82 -15.87
N GLY A 136 -10.29 0.82 -15.60
CA GLY A 136 -11.20 0.22 -16.56
C GLY A 136 -12.67 0.53 -16.25
N VAL A 137 -13.55 0.26 -17.21
CA VAL A 137 -15.01 0.46 -17.05
C VAL A 137 -15.62 -0.64 -16.17
N GLU A 138 -15.24 -1.89 -16.41
CA GLU A 138 -15.73 -3.05 -15.64
C GLU A 138 -14.71 -3.49 -14.59
N LYS A 139 -13.44 -3.60 -15.00
CA LYS A 139 -12.33 -3.98 -14.14
C LYS A 139 -11.13 -3.07 -14.37
N ASN A 140 -10.44 -2.76 -13.30
CA ASN A 140 -9.13 -2.11 -13.37
C ASN A 140 -8.08 -3.09 -13.91
N THR A 141 -7.02 -2.58 -14.52
CA THR A 141 -5.89 -3.39 -14.97
C THR A 141 -4.64 -2.99 -14.21
N ILE A 142 -3.99 -3.96 -13.57
CA ILE A 142 -2.66 -3.79 -13.00
C ILE A 142 -1.67 -4.52 -13.90
N GLN A 143 -0.73 -3.76 -14.45
CA GLN A 143 0.34 -4.30 -15.28
C GLN A 143 1.59 -4.51 -14.44
N VAL A 144 2.20 -5.69 -14.55
CA VAL A 144 3.48 -6.01 -13.91
C VAL A 144 4.46 -6.42 -15.00
N LYS A 145 5.42 -5.57 -15.29
CA LYS A 145 6.41 -5.76 -16.38
C LYS A 145 7.81 -5.87 -15.82
N ALA A 146 8.16 -7.07 -15.36
CA ALA A 146 9.46 -7.34 -14.77
C ALA A 146 10.14 -8.61 -15.35
N LYS A 147 9.68 -9.10 -16.50
CA LYS A 147 10.24 -10.32 -17.13
C LYS A 147 11.74 -10.24 -17.33
N GLU A 148 12.25 -9.17 -17.95
CA GLU A 148 13.68 -9.04 -18.24
C GLU A 148 14.52 -9.00 -16.95
N LEU A 149 14.07 -8.21 -15.95
CA LEU A 149 14.72 -8.13 -14.65
C LEU A 149 14.81 -9.51 -13.98
N LEU A 150 13.72 -10.24 -13.92
CA LEU A 150 13.66 -11.51 -13.22
C LEU A 150 14.29 -12.65 -14.03
N HIS A 151 14.32 -12.55 -15.37
CA HIS A 151 15.00 -13.51 -16.22
C HIS A 151 16.51 -13.55 -15.95
N ASP A 152 17.15 -12.39 -15.78
CA ASP A 152 18.59 -12.27 -15.52
C ASP A 152 19.02 -12.89 -14.18
N VAL A 153 18.08 -13.05 -13.26
CA VAL A 153 18.31 -13.55 -11.90
C VAL A 153 17.43 -14.76 -11.55
N LYS A 154 16.83 -15.41 -12.54
CA LYS A 154 15.81 -16.46 -12.38
C LYS A 154 16.23 -17.60 -11.46
N ASP A 155 17.50 -18.00 -11.50
CA ASP A 155 18.04 -19.11 -10.71
C ASP A 155 18.13 -18.75 -9.19
N ARG A 156 17.90 -17.49 -8.84
CA ARG A 156 17.94 -16.95 -7.50
C ARG A 156 16.59 -16.41 -7.01
N VAL A 157 15.55 -16.49 -7.86
CA VAL A 157 14.16 -16.20 -7.49
C VAL A 157 13.52 -17.50 -7.07
N LEU A 158 13.02 -17.57 -5.84
CA LEU A 158 12.43 -18.77 -5.25
C LEU A 158 10.94 -18.88 -5.57
N SER A 159 10.21 -17.77 -5.48
CA SER A 159 8.79 -17.71 -5.81
C SER A 159 8.36 -16.32 -6.27
N VAL A 160 7.30 -16.26 -7.06
CA VAL A 160 6.57 -15.04 -7.41
C VAL A 160 5.09 -15.29 -7.22
N GLU A 161 4.47 -14.48 -6.37
CA GLU A 161 3.04 -14.56 -6.10
C GLU A 161 2.35 -13.22 -6.34
N ILE A 162 1.20 -13.26 -6.99
CA ILE A 162 0.32 -12.11 -7.17
C ILE A 162 -1.03 -12.43 -6.53
N HIS A 163 -1.41 -11.60 -5.56
CA HIS A 163 -2.71 -11.63 -4.91
C HIS A 163 -3.54 -10.44 -5.38
N TYR A 164 -4.77 -10.66 -5.81
CA TYR A 164 -5.63 -9.59 -6.32
C TYR A 164 -7.11 -9.93 -6.17
N ASN A 165 -7.96 -8.92 -6.34
CA ASN A 165 -9.42 -9.12 -6.39
C ASN A 165 -9.85 -9.45 -7.83
N PRO A 166 -10.18 -10.72 -8.17
CA PRO A 166 -10.50 -11.10 -9.55
C PRO A 166 -11.83 -10.54 -10.04
N HIS A 167 -12.67 -10.00 -9.14
CA HIS A 167 -13.97 -9.42 -9.50
C HIS A 167 -13.84 -7.99 -10.01
N THR A 168 -12.86 -7.22 -9.52
CA THR A 168 -12.68 -5.80 -9.85
C THR A 168 -11.39 -5.50 -10.62
N THR A 169 -10.46 -6.46 -10.66
CA THR A 169 -9.11 -6.23 -11.18
C THR A 169 -8.68 -7.36 -12.12
N GLU A 170 -7.99 -6.99 -13.19
CA GLU A 170 -7.27 -7.87 -14.09
C GLU A 170 -5.76 -7.65 -13.93
N ILE A 171 -4.99 -8.75 -13.97
CA ILE A 171 -3.53 -8.67 -13.93
C ILE A 171 -2.96 -8.96 -15.32
N ALA A 172 -2.18 -8.03 -15.84
CA ALA A 172 -1.37 -8.20 -17.05
C ALA A 172 0.11 -8.32 -16.65
N SER A 173 0.56 -9.57 -16.40
CA SER A 173 1.95 -9.84 -16.02
C SER A 173 2.71 -10.50 -17.19
N ASP A 174 3.95 -10.10 -17.39
CA ASP A 174 4.89 -10.72 -18.31
C ASP A 174 5.87 -11.70 -17.61
N ILE A 175 5.74 -11.85 -16.29
CA ILE A 175 6.61 -12.73 -15.50
C ILE A 175 6.17 -14.19 -15.68
N GLU A 176 7.13 -15.08 -15.88
CA GLU A 176 6.90 -16.52 -15.99
C GLU A 176 6.85 -17.19 -14.61
N GLY A 177 6.05 -18.24 -14.46
CA GLY A 177 5.98 -19.03 -13.22
C GLY A 177 5.27 -18.35 -12.06
N VAL A 178 4.51 -17.27 -12.31
CA VAL A 178 3.73 -16.57 -11.28
C VAL A 178 2.57 -17.44 -10.80
N LYS A 179 2.39 -17.52 -9.49
CA LYS A 179 1.18 -18.04 -8.86
C LYS A 179 0.21 -16.90 -8.57
N TYR A 180 -1.05 -17.10 -8.90
CA TYR A 180 -2.09 -16.10 -8.70
C TYR A 180 -3.06 -16.53 -7.61
N PHE A 181 -3.45 -15.61 -6.75
CA PHE A 181 -4.35 -15.88 -5.63
C PHE A 181 -5.45 -14.81 -5.55
N ASP A 182 -6.64 -15.24 -5.19
CA ASP A 182 -7.70 -14.34 -4.77
C ASP A 182 -7.35 -13.76 -3.39
N ILE A 183 -7.26 -12.44 -3.31
CA ILE A 183 -6.80 -11.72 -2.11
C ILE A 183 -7.75 -11.90 -0.91
N PHE A 184 -9.03 -12.15 -1.13
CA PHE A 184 -10.03 -12.34 -0.07
C PHE A 184 -10.09 -13.76 0.43
N THR A 185 -10.09 -14.73 -0.49
CA THR A 185 -10.29 -16.14 -0.14
C THR A 185 -8.97 -16.87 0.09
N GLY A 186 -7.85 -16.31 -0.38
CA GLY A 186 -6.54 -16.97 -0.40
C GLY A 186 -6.45 -18.17 -1.34
N LYS A 187 -7.46 -18.41 -2.16
CA LYS A 187 -7.46 -19.54 -3.12
C LYS A 187 -6.62 -19.21 -4.34
N GLU A 188 -5.90 -20.20 -4.80
CA GLU A 188 -5.16 -20.11 -6.06
C GLU A 188 -6.12 -19.97 -7.25
N ILE A 189 -5.76 -19.08 -8.18
CA ILE A 189 -6.49 -18.80 -9.41
C ILE A 189 -5.70 -19.42 -10.56
N GLU A 190 -6.27 -20.43 -11.23
CA GLU A 190 -5.69 -20.95 -12.46
C GLU A 190 -5.88 -19.93 -13.58
N LYS A 191 -4.79 -19.29 -14.03
CA LYS A 191 -4.80 -18.49 -15.25
C LYS A 191 -4.59 -19.44 -16.44
N GLN A 192 -5.57 -19.44 -17.31
CA GLN A 192 -5.50 -20.10 -18.62
C GLN A 192 -4.57 -19.35 -19.57
#